data_0cb0d1702eb3924ace774fead1c7ddd4
#
_entry.id   0cb0d1702eb3924ace774fead1c7ddd4
#
_cell.length_a   1.000
_cell.length_b   1.000
_cell.length_c   1.000
_cell.angle_alpha   90.00
_cell.angle_beta   90.00
_cell.angle_gamma   90.00
#
_symmetry.space_group_name_H-M   'P 1'
#
loop_
_entity.id
_entity.type
_entity.pdbx_description
1 polymer ?
#
loop_
_entity_poly.entity_id
_entity_poly.type
_entity_poly.pdbx_seq_one_letter_code
_entity_poly.pdbx_strand_id
1 'polypeptide(L)'
;MNKFMRITFGVAALALAASAMAQVTPDPAPDRFDAADTNHDGKVDRAEYDGFVAELVLLYDTDRDGKLSRAEVATARDPSKFDVIDANHDASLVLGEIAAYSDNDFKVMDANGDGVIDREESKHGK
;
A
#
# COMPACT_ATOMS: atom_id res chain seq x y z
N MET A 1 -1.51 -36.63 -14.21
CA MET A 1 -2.52 -36.54 -13.15
C MET A 1 -2.05 -35.74 -11.97
N ASN A 2 -0.93 -36.04 -11.44
CA ASN A 2 -0.41 -35.30 -10.26
C ASN A 2 -0.13 -33.83 -10.50
N LYS A 3 0.12 -33.44 -11.73
CA LYS A 3 0.39 -32.05 -12.09
C LYS A 3 -0.82 -31.16 -11.92
N PHE A 4 -1.99 -31.65 -12.15
CA PHE A 4 -3.21 -30.87 -12.01
C PHE A 4 -3.58 -30.60 -10.56
N MET A 5 -3.32 -31.55 -9.69
CA MET A 5 -3.52 -31.34 -8.25
C MET A 5 -2.62 -30.24 -7.69
N ARG A 6 -1.40 -30.13 -8.19
CA ARG A 6 -0.47 -29.11 -7.72
C ARG A 6 -0.91 -27.71 -8.10
N ILE A 7 -1.47 -27.54 -9.27
CA ILE A 7 -1.99 -26.23 -9.72
C ILE A 7 -3.18 -25.84 -8.88
N THR A 8 -4.05 -26.79 -8.59
CA THR A 8 -5.21 -26.54 -7.73
C THR A 8 -4.80 -26.13 -6.31
N PHE A 9 -3.75 -26.74 -5.80
CA PHE A 9 -3.22 -26.37 -4.50
C PHE A 9 -2.68 -24.96 -4.46
N GLY A 10 -1.97 -24.53 -5.50
CA GLY A 10 -1.45 -23.17 -5.59
C GLY A 10 -2.55 -22.11 -5.55
N VAL A 11 -3.63 -22.36 -6.28
CA VAL A 11 -4.79 -21.46 -6.29
C VAL A 11 -5.50 -21.46 -4.94
N ALA A 12 -5.65 -22.62 -4.33
CA ALA A 12 -6.26 -22.74 -3.01
C ALA A 12 -5.43 -22.00 -1.94
N ALA A 13 -4.12 -22.09 -2.02
CA ALA A 13 -3.24 -21.39 -1.11
C ALA A 13 -3.38 -19.87 -1.23
N LEU A 14 -3.49 -19.37 -2.44
CA LEU A 14 -3.76 -17.94 -2.68
C LEU A 14 -5.11 -17.49 -2.11
N ALA A 15 -6.14 -18.30 -2.30
CA ALA A 15 -7.46 -18.00 -1.74
C ALA A 15 -7.44 -18.00 -0.22
N LEU A 16 -6.72 -18.94 0.39
CA LEU A 16 -6.54 -18.99 1.83
C LEU A 16 -5.77 -17.78 2.37
N ALA A 17 -4.74 -17.35 1.67
CA ALA A 17 -4.00 -16.16 2.05
C ALA A 17 -4.88 -14.90 2.01
N ALA A 18 -5.69 -14.75 0.98
CA ALA A 18 -6.64 -13.66 0.88
C ALA A 18 -7.70 -13.72 2.00
N SER A 19 -8.20 -14.90 2.31
CA SER A 19 -9.14 -15.09 3.41
C SER A 19 -8.50 -14.80 4.77
N ALA A 20 -7.27 -15.21 4.98
CA ALA A 20 -6.53 -14.91 6.20
C ALA A 20 -6.30 -13.41 6.35
N MET A 21 -6.01 -12.70 5.29
CA MET A 21 -5.87 -11.24 5.31
C MET A 21 -7.19 -10.55 5.68
N ALA A 22 -8.31 -11.02 5.15
CA ALA A 22 -9.63 -10.48 5.46
C ALA A 22 -10.00 -10.71 6.93
N GLN A 23 -9.56 -11.79 7.53
CA GLN A 23 -9.82 -12.12 8.93
C GLN A 23 -8.92 -11.36 9.91
N VAL A 24 -7.77 -10.91 9.44
CA VAL A 24 -6.77 -10.20 10.23
C VAL A 24 -7.03 -8.69 10.28
N THR A 25 -8.13 -8.26 9.68
CA THR A 25 -8.47 -6.84 9.59
C THR A 25 -8.56 -6.06 10.90
N PRO A 26 -8.84 -6.64 12.07
CA PRO A 26 -8.76 -5.86 13.30
C PRO A 26 -7.33 -5.68 13.80
N ASP A 27 -6.43 -6.49 13.34
CA ASP A 27 -5.06 -6.26 13.71
C ASP A 27 -4.51 -5.10 12.90
N PRO A 28 -3.82 -4.18 13.56
CA PRO A 28 -3.10 -3.16 12.86
C PRO A 28 -2.44 -3.88 11.70
N ALA A 29 -2.86 -3.52 10.52
CA ALA A 29 -2.31 -4.02 9.29
C ALA A 29 -0.85 -4.28 9.54
N PRO A 30 -0.42 -5.53 9.42
CA PRO A 30 0.92 -5.96 9.76
C PRO A 30 1.78 -4.86 9.24
N ASP A 31 2.41 -4.29 10.09
CA ASP A 31 2.93 -2.99 9.96
C ASP A 31 3.19 -2.66 8.52
N ARG A 32 2.51 -1.65 7.99
CA ARG A 32 2.84 -1.13 6.66
C ARG A 32 4.33 -0.99 6.50
N PHE A 33 4.99 -0.82 7.62
CA PHE A 33 6.43 -0.85 7.74
C PHE A 33 7.02 -2.19 7.27
N ASP A 34 6.57 -3.32 7.82
CA ASP A 34 7.08 -4.64 7.41
C ASP A 34 6.72 -4.99 5.97
N ALA A 35 5.61 -4.46 5.46
CA ALA A 35 5.23 -4.63 4.06
C ALA A 35 6.08 -3.75 3.13
N ALA A 36 6.50 -2.60 3.58
CA ALA A 36 7.35 -1.69 2.83
C ALA A 36 8.83 -2.06 2.92
N ASP A 37 9.30 -2.48 4.09
CA ASP A 37 10.70 -2.92 4.31
C ASP A 37 10.95 -4.27 3.61
N THR A 38 11.18 -4.21 2.31
CA THR A 38 11.32 -5.40 1.47
C THR A 38 12.64 -6.14 1.66
N ASN A 39 13.66 -5.42 2.05
CA ASN A 39 14.99 -5.99 2.31
C ASN A 39 15.16 -6.45 3.77
N HIS A 40 14.20 -6.12 4.65
CA HIS A 40 14.19 -6.47 6.07
C HIS A 40 15.42 -5.96 6.86
N ASP A 41 15.85 -4.75 6.53
CA ASP A 41 16.95 -4.10 7.24
C ASP A 41 16.49 -3.26 8.45
N GLY A 42 15.18 -3.22 8.70
CA GLY A 42 14.58 -2.47 9.79
C GLY A 42 14.36 -1.00 9.49
N LYS A 43 14.45 -0.63 8.23
CA LYS A 43 14.22 0.73 7.73
C LYS A 43 13.44 0.65 6.42
N VAL A 44 12.77 1.71 6.07
CA VAL A 44 12.12 1.87 4.76
C VAL A 44 12.79 3.02 4.05
N ASP A 45 13.55 2.71 3.04
CA ASP A 45 14.15 3.73 2.19
C ASP A 45 13.14 4.29 1.18
N ARG A 46 13.54 5.31 0.44
CA ARG A 46 12.67 5.96 -0.53
C ARG A 46 12.21 5.01 -1.63
N ALA A 47 13.08 4.14 -2.12
CA ALA A 47 12.74 3.20 -3.19
C ALA A 47 11.76 2.14 -2.71
N GLU A 48 11.92 1.67 -1.49
CA GLU A 48 10.99 0.74 -0.84
C GLU A 48 9.62 1.38 -0.61
N TYR A 49 9.60 2.62 -0.14
CA TYR A 49 8.36 3.36 0.06
C TYR A 49 7.61 3.59 -1.26
N ASP A 50 8.31 4.01 -2.30
CA ASP A 50 7.72 4.22 -3.63
C ASP A 50 7.22 2.89 -4.23
N GLY A 51 7.96 1.80 -4.04
CA GLY A 51 7.54 0.45 -4.44
C GLY A 51 6.25 0.02 -3.73
N PHE A 52 6.19 0.23 -2.44
CA PHE A 52 5.00 -0.07 -1.64
C PHE A 52 3.77 0.74 -2.10
N VAL A 53 3.93 2.03 -2.35
CA VAL A 53 2.86 2.88 -2.88
C VAL A 53 2.39 2.40 -4.26
N ALA A 54 3.33 2.03 -5.14
CA ALA A 54 2.99 1.49 -6.45
C ALA A 54 2.19 0.18 -6.36
N GLU A 55 2.55 -0.71 -5.46
CA GLU A 55 1.78 -1.94 -5.21
C GLU A 55 0.38 -1.65 -4.72
N LEU A 56 0.22 -0.67 -3.83
CA LEU A 56 -1.10 -0.25 -3.37
C LEU A 56 -1.96 0.28 -4.53
N VAL A 57 -1.37 1.08 -5.42
CA VAL A 57 -2.09 1.56 -6.61
C VAL A 57 -2.58 0.41 -7.46
N LEU A 58 -1.72 -0.56 -7.76
CA LEU A 58 -2.09 -1.73 -8.55
C LEU A 58 -3.15 -2.60 -7.86
N LEU A 59 -3.14 -2.65 -6.55
CA LEU A 59 -4.11 -3.40 -5.76
C LEU A 59 -5.51 -2.78 -5.82
N TYR A 60 -5.58 -1.46 -5.76
CA TYR A 60 -6.86 -0.74 -5.74
C TYR A 60 -7.39 -0.41 -7.13
N ASP A 61 -6.55 -0.28 -8.15
CA ASP A 61 -6.94 -0.07 -9.55
C ASP A 61 -7.56 -1.34 -10.13
N THR A 62 -8.82 -1.56 -9.80
CA THR A 62 -9.53 -2.81 -10.15
C THR A 62 -9.94 -2.87 -11.61
N ASP A 63 -10.22 -1.75 -12.22
CA ASP A 63 -10.57 -1.67 -13.64
C ASP A 63 -9.35 -1.48 -14.55
N ARG A 64 -8.18 -1.23 -13.96
CA ARG A 64 -6.89 -1.08 -14.65
C ARG A 64 -6.87 0.07 -15.67
N ASP A 65 -7.51 1.16 -15.33
CA ASP A 65 -7.50 2.36 -16.15
C ASP A 65 -6.30 3.28 -15.85
N GLY A 66 -5.46 2.92 -14.88
CA GLY A 66 -4.28 3.68 -14.48
C GLY A 66 -4.59 4.85 -13.55
N LYS A 67 -5.78 4.87 -12.98
CA LYS A 67 -6.23 5.87 -12.02
C LYS A 67 -6.93 5.17 -10.87
N LEU A 68 -7.10 5.86 -9.78
CA LEU A 68 -7.92 5.38 -8.67
C LEU A 68 -9.16 6.25 -8.54
N SER A 69 -10.31 5.66 -8.75
CA SER A 69 -11.59 6.31 -8.51
C SER A 69 -11.94 6.31 -7.02
N ARG A 70 -12.86 7.16 -6.63
CA ARG A 70 -13.37 7.18 -5.24
C ARG A 70 -13.98 5.83 -4.83
N ALA A 71 -14.61 5.14 -5.76
CA ALA A 71 -15.21 3.82 -5.50
C ALA A 71 -14.14 2.77 -5.22
N GLU A 72 -13.03 2.79 -5.93
CA GLU A 72 -11.90 1.87 -5.74
C GLU A 72 -11.21 2.08 -4.40
N VAL A 73 -10.99 3.33 -4.00
CA VAL A 73 -10.38 3.61 -2.70
C VAL A 73 -11.34 3.55 -1.53
N ALA A 74 -12.64 3.35 -1.77
CA ALA A 74 -13.62 3.25 -0.69
C ALA A 74 -13.33 2.09 0.28
N THR A 75 -12.65 1.05 -0.19
CA THR A 75 -12.21 -0.08 0.63
C THR A 75 -10.82 0.10 1.24
N ALA A 76 -10.14 1.19 0.93
CA ALA A 76 -8.85 1.49 1.51
C ALA A 76 -8.98 1.78 3.02
N ARG A 77 -7.86 1.64 3.71
CA ARG A 77 -7.81 1.87 5.17
C ARG A 77 -8.27 3.28 5.56
N ASP A 78 -7.93 4.26 4.76
CA ASP A 78 -8.31 5.65 5.00
C ASP A 78 -8.79 6.32 3.70
N PRO A 79 -10.06 6.07 3.33
CA PRO A 79 -10.63 6.65 2.12
C PRO A 79 -10.80 8.17 2.22
N SER A 80 -10.71 8.76 3.41
CA SER A 80 -10.81 10.21 3.60
C SER A 80 -9.62 10.96 3.00
N LYS A 81 -8.51 10.29 2.79
CA LYS A 81 -7.32 10.86 2.13
C LYS A 81 -7.54 11.17 0.65
N PHE A 82 -8.58 10.62 0.04
CA PHE A 82 -8.86 10.86 -1.38
C PHE A 82 -8.87 12.33 -1.74
N ASP A 83 -9.62 13.14 -1.00
CA ASP A 83 -9.76 14.58 -1.28
C ASP A 83 -8.46 15.37 -1.03
N VAL A 84 -7.58 14.84 -0.21
CA VAL A 84 -6.27 15.46 0.05
C VAL A 84 -5.29 15.15 -1.09
N ILE A 85 -5.39 13.95 -1.67
CA ILE A 85 -4.53 13.49 -2.75
C ILE A 85 -4.99 14.06 -4.09
N ASP A 86 -6.32 14.13 -4.31
CA ASP A 86 -6.96 14.69 -5.50
C ASP A 86 -6.77 16.21 -5.55
N ALA A 87 -5.59 16.62 -5.98
CA ALA A 87 -5.19 18.03 -5.97
C ALA A 87 -5.93 18.88 -7.01
N ASN A 88 -6.33 18.26 -8.12
CA ASN A 88 -7.05 18.94 -9.19
C ASN A 88 -8.57 18.85 -9.05
N HIS A 89 -9.06 18.04 -8.09
CA HIS A 89 -10.48 17.84 -7.81
C HIS A 89 -11.29 17.28 -9.00
N ASP A 90 -10.69 16.37 -9.76
CA ASP A 90 -11.36 15.71 -10.89
C ASP A 90 -12.04 14.39 -10.50
N ALA A 91 -12.03 14.04 -9.23
CA ALA A 91 -12.60 12.83 -8.65
C ALA A 91 -11.88 11.53 -9.09
N SER A 92 -10.63 11.66 -9.52
CA SER A 92 -9.73 10.54 -9.85
C SER A 92 -8.34 10.83 -9.32
N LEU A 93 -7.65 9.83 -8.82
CA LEU A 93 -6.25 9.97 -8.41
C LEU A 93 -5.36 9.43 -9.53
N VAL A 94 -4.63 10.32 -10.15
CA VAL A 94 -3.60 9.95 -11.13
C VAL A 94 -2.27 9.71 -10.44
N LEU A 95 -1.39 8.97 -11.10
CA LEU A 95 -0.10 8.60 -10.53
C LEU A 95 0.72 9.81 -10.06
N GLY A 96 0.62 10.93 -10.78
CA GLY A 96 1.32 12.17 -10.41
C GLY A 96 0.86 12.75 -9.08
N GLU A 97 -0.44 12.71 -8.79
CA GLU A 97 -1.01 13.18 -7.53
C GLU A 97 -0.63 12.27 -6.38
N ILE A 98 -0.70 10.96 -6.62
CA ILE A 98 -0.31 9.94 -5.64
C ILE A 98 1.19 10.08 -5.32
N ALA A 99 2.04 10.28 -6.33
CA ALA A 99 3.47 10.46 -6.14
C ALA A 99 3.79 11.74 -5.37
N ALA A 100 3.12 12.84 -5.67
CA ALA A 100 3.31 14.10 -4.95
C ALA A 100 2.88 13.99 -3.48
N TYR A 101 1.77 13.31 -3.23
CA TYR A 101 1.31 13.05 -1.87
C TYR A 101 2.30 12.14 -1.12
N SER A 102 2.72 11.04 -1.74
CA SER A 102 3.66 10.10 -1.12
C SER A 102 5.02 10.71 -0.83
N ASP A 103 5.49 11.63 -1.68
CA ASP A 103 6.73 12.38 -1.45
C ASP A 103 6.64 13.25 -0.19
N ASN A 104 5.51 13.93 -0.03
CA ASN A 104 5.27 14.74 1.16
C ASN A 104 5.08 13.86 2.41
N ASP A 105 4.35 12.77 2.28
CA ASP A 105 4.08 11.84 3.38
C ASP A 105 5.39 11.21 3.89
N PHE A 106 6.25 10.78 2.98
CA PHE A 106 7.58 10.28 3.33
C PHE A 106 8.40 11.30 4.14
N LYS A 107 8.42 12.57 3.70
CA LYS A 107 9.14 13.63 4.41
C LYS A 107 8.57 13.94 5.79
N VAL A 108 7.28 13.76 5.96
CA VAL A 108 6.62 13.94 7.27
C VAL A 108 6.95 12.77 8.20
N MET A 109 7.02 11.57 7.65
CA MET A 109 7.37 10.37 8.40
C MET A 109 8.85 10.33 8.77
N ASP A 110 9.73 10.70 7.85
CA ASP A 110 11.17 10.86 8.08
C ASP A 110 11.43 12.12 8.93
N ALA A 111 11.15 12.02 10.21
CA ALA A 111 11.18 13.15 11.12
C ALA A 111 12.60 13.67 11.39
N ASN A 112 13.59 12.80 11.32
CA ASN A 112 14.99 13.15 11.54
C ASN A 112 15.69 13.60 10.25
N GLY A 113 15.09 13.39 9.08
CA GLY A 113 15.62 13.82 7.78
C GLY A 113 16.82 13.00 7.31
N ASP A 114 16.94 11.75 7.73
CA ASP A 114 18.07 10.89 7.33
C ASP A 114 17.84 10.14 6.02
N GLY A 115 16.66 10.31 5.41
CA GLY A 115 16.30 9.72 4.11
C GLY A 115 15.73 8.32 4.19
N VAL A 116 15.45 7.83 5.39
CA VAL A 116 14.80 6.55 5.64
C VAL A 116 13.77 6.72 6.74
N ILE A 117 12.78 5.85 6.78
CA ILE A 117 11.80 5.80 7.87
C ILE A 117 12.16 4.61 8.74
N ASP A 118 12.43 4.85 10.01
CA ASP A 118 12.61 3.77 10.96
C ASP A 118 11.30 3.37 11.64
N ARG A 119 11.34 2.30 12.43
CA ARG A 119 10.15 1.77 13.08
C ARG A 119 9.53 2.74 14.11
N GLU A 120 10.31 3.59 14.72
CA GLU A 120 9.78 4.60 15.65
C GLU A 120 9.09 5.74 14.88
N GLU A 121 9.71 6.20 13.81
CA GLU A 121 9.14 7.22 12.93
C GLU A 121 7.83 6.74 12.28
N SER A 122 7.76 5.48 11.89
CA SER A 122 6.55 4.91 11.31
C SER A 122 5.33 4.94 12.24
N LYS A 123 5.55 4.98 13.55
CA LYS A 123 4.48 5.09 14.55
C LYS A 123 3.93 6.50 14.71
N HIS A 124 4.69 7.50 14.33
CA HIS A 124 4.34 8.90 14.50
C HIS A 124 3.68 9.51 13.27
N GLY A 125 3.70 8.84 12.14
CA GLY A 125 3.08 9.26 10.89
C GLY A 125 1.54 9.09 10.90
N LYS A 126 0.87 9.73 11.84
CA LYS A 126 -0.61 9.72 11.91
C LYS A 126 -1.17 11.09 11.59
#